data_5698e93a7b3db31b0d3708e26544cfe5
#
_entry.id   5698e93a7b3db31b0d3708e26544cfe5
#
_cell.length_a   1.000
_cell.length_b   1.000
_cell.length_c   1.000
_cell.angle_alpha   90.00
_cell.angle_beta   90.00
_cell.angle_gamma   90.00
#
_symmetry.space_group_name_H-M   'P 1'
#
loop_
_entity.id
_entity.type
_entity.pdbx_description
1 polymer ?
#
loop_
_entity_poly.entity_id
_entity_poly.type
_entity_poly.pdbx_seq_one_letter_code
_entity_poly.pdbx_strand_id
1 'polypeptide(L)'
;MAGLNRLENSGVVSELLDTDKLLPAVGQGAIALEIREADVDTFDLSQVLNDEVTAAEVTAERAVLAELDGSCRTPIAGHAEENAGIIHLRALVAKPDGSVVHATERRGQISDALEMGIDAGQELKSTAGSDFLP
;
A
#
# COMPACT_ATOMS: atom_id res chain seq x y z
N MET A 1 1.90 -0.33 15.85
CA MET A 1 1.71 -1.02 17.15
C MET A 1 2.33 -2.42 17.22
N ALA A 2 2.16 -3.31 16.23
CA ALA A 2 2.65 -4.71 16.31
C ALA A 2 4.14 -4.84 16.70
N GLY A 3 5.02 -4.05 16.09
CA GLY A 3 6.46 -4.06 16.42
C GLY A 3 6.75 -3.61 17.86
N LEU A 4 6.07 -2.57 18.34
CA LEU A 4 6.24 -2.09 19.72
C LEU A 4 5.70 -3.10 20.74
N ASN A 5 4.59 -3.76 20.45
CA ASN A 5 4.06 -4.81 21.29
C ASN A 5 5.04 -5.99 21.38
N ARG A 6 5.64 -6.38 20.25
CA ARG A 6 6.64 -7.45 20.21
C ARG A 6 7.91 -7.11 21.01
N LEU A 7 8.27 -5.84 21.07
CA LEU A 7 9.42 -5.33 21.83
C LEU A 7 9.05 -4.96 23.28
N GLU A 8 7.83 -5.24 23.71
CA GLU A 8 7.30 -4.88 25.05
C GLU A 8 7.46 -3.38 25.39
N ASN A 9 7.40 -2.53 24.34
CA ASN A 9 7.66 -1.08 24.45
C ASN A 9 6.45 -0.23 24.02
N SER A 10 5.24 -0.72 24.23
CA SER A 10 4.00 0.00 23.88
C SER A 10 3.78 1.28 24.70
N GLY A 11 4.43 1.40 25.86
CA GLY A 11 4.30 2.57 26.74
C GLY A 11 4.91 3.88 26.20
N VAL A 12 5.70 3.83 25.10
CA VAL A 12 6.26 5.03 24.47
C VAL A 12 5.30 5.69 23.44
N VAL A 13 4.17 5.05 23.16
CA VAL A 13 3.20 5.54 22.20
C VAL A 13 2.39 6.68 22.81
N SER A 14 2.45 7.85 22.20
CA SER A 14 1.68 9.02 22.61
C SER A 14 0.29 9.04 21.98
N GLU A 15 0.18 8.65 20.70
CA GLU A 15 -1.07 8.63 19.95
C GLU A 15 -1.01 7.59 18.83
N LEU A 16 -2.13 6.96 18.54
CA LEU A 16 -2.35 6.15 17.33
C LEU A 16 -3.04 7.04 16.31
N LEU A 17 -2.36 7.30 15.19
CA LEU A 17 -2.95 8.05 14.10
C LEU A 17 -3.85 7.13 13.27
N ASP A 18 -5.05 7.61 12.99
CA ASP A 18 -5.97 6.99 12.06
C ASP A 18 -5.45 7.10 10.62
N THR A 19 -5.73 6.11 9.78
CA THR A 19 -5.37 6.12 8.35
C THR A 19 -6.06 7.24 7.58
N ASP A 20 -7.16 7.79 8.09
CA ASP A 20 -7.82 8.97 7.54
C ASP A 20 -7.03 10.26 7.78
N LYS A 21 -6.22 10.29 8.85
CA LYS A 21 -5.36 11.44 9.16
C LYS A 21 -4.00 11.35 8.50
N LEU A 22 -3.47 10.14 8.39
CA LEU A 22 -2.14 9.89 7.83
C LEU A 22 -2.14 8.54 7.11
N LEU A 23 -2.09 8.57 5.78
CA LEU A 23 -1.94 7.36 5.00
C LEU A 23 -0.57 6.72 5.26
N PRO A 24 -0.52 5.40 5.46
CA PRO A 24 0.73 4.68 5.62
C PRO A 24 1.50 4.54 4.29
N ALA A 25 2.74 4.09 4.40
CA ALA A 25 3.48 3.62 3.23
C ALA A 25 2.79 2.38 2.64
N VAL A 26 2.92 2.20 1.32
CA VAL A 26 2.38 1.05 0.58
C VAL A 26 2.86 -0.27 1.18
N GLY A 27 1.93 -1.19 1.41
CA GLY A 27 2.18 -2.51 2.00
C GLY A 27 2.56 -2.48 3.48
N GLN A 28 2.35 -1.35 4.16
CA GLN A 28 2.69 -1.19 5.57
C GLN A 28 1.88 -2.13 6.46
N GLY A 29 2.58 -2.99 7.18
CA GLY A 29 1.96 -3.96 8.09
C GLY A 29 1.63 -5.32 7.46
N ALA A 30 1.67 -5.44 6.14
CA ALA A 30 1.55 -6.73 5.48
C ALA A 30 2.80 -7.60 5.75
N ILE A 31 2.58 -8.88 6.05
CA ILE A 31 3.65 -9.86 6.20
C ILE A 31 3.82 -10.58 4.86
N ALA A 32 5.02 -10.54 4.29
CA ALA A 32 5.35 -11.21 3.06
C ALA A 32 6.26 -12.41 3.33
N LEU A 33 6.01 -13.51 2.62
CA LEU A 33 6.88 -14.67 2.56
C LEU A 33 7.62 -14.64 1.22
N GLU A 34 8.95 -14.59 1.28
CA GLU A 34 9.80 -14.69 0.09
C GLU A 34 10.29 -16.11 -0.07
N ILE A 35 10.07 -16.67 -1.25
CA ILE A 35 10.48 -18.02 -1.62
C ILE A 35 11.23 -18.00 -2.95
N ARG A 36 11.99 -19.05 -3.27
CA ARG A 36 12.58 -19.19 -4.60
C ARG A 36 11.49 -19.46 -5.64
N GLU A 37 11.55 -18.80 -6.78
CA GLU A 37 10.55 -18.92 -7.86
C GLU A 37 10.34 -20.36 -8.33
N ALA A 38 11.41 -21.18 -8.37
CA ALA A 38 11.34 -22.57 -8.80
C ALA A 38 10.93 -23.56 -7.69
N ASP A 39 10.69 -23.10 -6.45
CA ASP A 39 10.37 -23.95 -5.30
C ASP A 39 8.85 -24.11 -5.17
N VAL A 40 8.29 -24.95 -6.04
CA VAL A 40 6.85 -25.21 -6.10
C VAL A 40 6.32 -25.83 -4.81
N ASP A 41 7.07 -26.72 -4.19
CA ASP A 41 6.65 -27.40 -2.96
C ASP A 41 6.48 -26.39 -1.80
N THR A 42 7.44 -25.47 -1.65
CA THR A 42 7.35 -24.40 -0.64
C THR A 42 6.24 -23.42 -0.98
N PHE A 43 6.03 -23.11 -2.26
CA PHE A 43 4.91 -22.28 -2.71
C PHE A 43 3.59 -22.89 -2.29
N ASP A 44 3.33 -24.15 -2.61
CA ASP A 44 2.08 -24.84 -2.28
C ASP A 44 1.84 -24.90 -0.77
N LEU A 45 2.88 -25.16 0.01
CA LEU A 45 2.79 -25.15 1.47
C LEU A 45 2.48 -23.74 2.02
N SER A 46 2.99 -22.71 1.41
CA SER A 46 2.78 -21.32 1.86
C SER A 46 1.37 -20.80 1.57
N GLN A 47 0.65 -21.40 0.61
CA GLN A 47 -0.69 -20.94 0.23
C GLN A 47 -1.70 -21.01 1.38
N VAL A 48 -1.53 -21.92 2.33
CA VAL A 48 -2.41 -22.01 3.52
C VAL A 48 -2.33 -20.79 4.44
N LEU A 49 -1.29 -19.96 4.28
CA LEU A 49 -1.08 -18.73 5.02
C LEU A 49 -1.53 -17.49 4.24
N ASN A 50 -1.91 -17.66 2.97
CA ASN A 50 -2.34 -16.55 2.14
C ASN A 50 -3.72 -16.07 2.58
N ASP A 51 -3.84 -14.78 2.86
CA ASP A 51 -5.10 -14.09 3.07
C ASP A 51 -5.49 -13.35 1.79
N GLU A 52 -6.57 -13.78 1.15
CA GLU A 52 -6.98 -13.26 -0.16
C GLU A 52 -7.36 -11.78 -0.12
N VAL A 53 -7.95 -11.32 0.98
CA VAL A 53 -8.33 -9.91 1.16
C VAL A 53 -7.08 -9.06 1.26
N THR A 54 -6.18 -9.41 2.18
CA THR A 54 -4.90 -8.70 2.33
C THR A 54 -4.07 -8.74 1.04
N ALA A 55 -4.07 -9.85 0.31
CA ALA A 55 -3.37 -9.97 -0.97
C ALA A 55 -3.93 -8.99 -2.02
N ALA A 56 -5.25 -8.84 -2.08
CA ALA A 56 -5.90 -7.88 -3.00
C ALA A 56 -5.61 -6.43 -2.59
N GLU A 57 -5.73 -6.10 -1.30
CA GLU A 57 -5.38 -4.76 -0.77
C GLU A 57 -3.95 -4.37 -1.12
N VAL A 58 -2.99 -5.24 -0.81
CA VAL A 58 -1.56 -5.02 -1.12
C VAL A 58 -1.31 -4.96 -2.63
N THR A 59 -2.06 -5.73 -3.43
CA THR A 59 -1.97 -5.67 -4.90
C THR A 59 -2.36 -4.29 -5.41
N ALA A 60 -3.48 -3.73 -4.94
CA ALA A 60 -3.92 -2.40 -5.32
C ALA A 60 -2.89 -1.32 -4.92
N GLU A 61 -2.40 -1.37 -3.69
CA GLU A 61 -1.40 -0.42 -3.19
C GLU A 61 -0.08 -0.50 -3.99
N ARG A 62 0.42 -1.71 -4.25
CA ARG A 62 1.67 -1.92 -4.99
C ARG A 62 1.56 -1.52 -6.46
N ALA A 63 0.38 -1.65 -7.07
CA ALA A 63 0.15 -1.20 -8.43
C ALA A 63 0.30 0.33 -8.54
N VAL A 64 -0.21 1.10 -7.56
CA VAL A 64 0.05 2.55 -7.48
C VAL A 64 1.54 2.84 -7.45
N LEU A 65 2.28 2.16 -6.58
CA LEU A 65 3.72 2.37 -6.41
C LEU A 65 4.50 2.04 -7.69
N ALA A 66 4.12 0.98 -8.39
CA ALA A 66 4.74 0.55 -9.64
C ALA A 66 4.53 1.58 -10.77
N GLU A 67 3.32 2.14 -10.92
CA GLU A 67 3.03 3.17 -11.92
C GLU A 67 3.81 4.46 -11.68
N LEU A 68 4.06 4.80 -10.41
CA LEU A 68 4.82 5.98 -10.02
C LEU A 68 6.34 5.79 -10.08
N ASP A 69 6.84 4.61 -10.49
CA ASP A 69 8.26 4.24 -10.42
C ASP A 69 8.86 4.53 -9.02
N GLY A 70 8.02 4.37 -8.00
CA GLY A 70 8.32 4.79 -6.65
C GLY A 70 9.34 3.92 -5.94
N SER A 71 10.10 4.53 -5.07
CA SER A 71 11.06 3.87 -4.18
C SER A 71 10.79 4.28 -2.73
N CYS A 72 11.51 3.68 -1.78
CA CYS A 72 11.44 4.07 -0.36
C CYS A 72 11.82 5.54 -0.09
N ARG A 73 12.31 6.27 -1.09
CA ARG A 73 12.68 7.70 -1.01
C ARG A 73 11.63 8.61 -1.61
N THR A 74 10.70 8.07 -2.37
CA THR A 74 9.64 8.85 -3.00
C THR A 74 8.52 9.03 -1.98
N PRO A 75 8.03 10.26 -1.73
CA PRO A 75 6.95 10.50 -0.78
C PRO A 75 5.60 10.05 -1.32
N ILE A 76 5.41 8.75 -1.36
CA ILE A 76 4.19 8.06 -1.81
C ILE A 76 3.59 7.36 -0.60
N ALA A 77 2.30 7.49 -0.43
CA ALA A 77 1.51 6.72 0.52
C ALA A 77 0.32 6.07 -0.20
N GLY A 78 -0.09 4.93 0.30
CA GLY A 78 -1.23 4.20 -0.23
C GLY A 78 -1.81 3.26 0.80
N HIS A 79 -3.13 3.18 0.85
CA HIS A 79 -3.84 2.30 1.75
C HIS A 79 -5.12 1.82 1.11
N ALA A 80 -5.27 0.52 1.06
CA ALA A 80 -6.47 -0.16 0.60
C ALA A 80 -7.13 -0.88 1.78
N GLU A 81 -8.43 -0.76 1.88
CA GLU A 81 -9.24 -1.45 2.88
C GLU A 81 -10.44 -2.12 2.20
N GLU A 82 -10.62 -3.39 2.47
CA GLU A 82 -11.80 -4.13 2.03
C GLU A 82 -12.94 -3.99 3.06
N ASN A 83 -14.14 -3.73 2.56
CA ASN A 83 -15.36 -3.78 3.37
C ASN A 83 -16.52 -4.31 2.52
N ALA A 84 -17.12 -5.42 2.94
CA ALA A 84 -18.26 -6.06 2.28
C ALA A 84 -18.05 -6.35 0.78
N GLY A 85 -16.86 -6.84 0.40
CA GLY A 85 -16.49 -7.18 -0.97
C GLY A 85 -16.00 -6.02 -1.81
N ILE A 86 -15.96 -4.80 -1.27
CA ILE A 86 -15.52 -3.58 -1.93
C ILE A 86 -14.20 -3.11 -1.35
N ILE A 87 -13.19 -2.94 -2.18
CA ILE A 87 -11.94 -2.27 -1.83
C ILE A 87 -12.10 -0.76 -1.97
N HIS A 88 -11.67 -0.03 -0.96
CA HIS A 88 -11.46 1.42 -1.01
C HIS A 88 -9.96 1.70 -0.97
N LEU A 89 -9.38 2.03 -2.11
CA LEU A 89 -7.99 2.42 -2.27
C LEU A 89 -7.87 3.94 -2.15
N ARG A 90 -6.97 4.42 -1.29
CA ARG A 90 -6.57 5.83 -1.19
C ARG A 90 -5.08 5.91 -1.43
N ALA A 91 -4.65 6.87 -2.24
CA ALA A 91 -3.24 7.04 -2.55
C ALA A 91 -2.88 8.51 -2.67
N LEU A 92 -1.63 8.83 -2.39
CA LEU A 92 -1.10 10.18 -2.57
C LEU A 92 0.39 10.17 -2.95
N VAL A 93 0.80 11.26 -3.58
CA VAL A 93 2.19 11.62 -3.76
C VAL A 93 2.40 13.06 -3.28
N ALA A 94 3.51 13.30 -2.59
CA ALA A 94 3.81 14.61 -2.01
C ALA A 94 5.20 15.09 -2.43
N LYS A 95 5.44 16.41 -2.39
CA LYS A 95 6.79 16.93 -2.41
C LYS A 95 7.49 16.63 -1.08
N PRO A 96 8.82 16.44 -1.07
CA PRO A 96 9.55 16.14 0.18
C PRO A 96 9.40 17.20 1.27
N ASP A 97 9.16 18.45 0.88
CA ASP A 97 8.91 19.56 1.80
C ASP A 97 7.44 19.71 2.24
N GLY A 98 6.55 18.84 1.72
CA GLY A 98 5.13 18.86 2.02
C GLY A 98 4.34 20.03 1.39
N SER A 99 4.96 20.86 0.55
CA SER A 99 4.33 22.06 -0.03
C SER A 99 3.20 21.74 -1.01
N VAL A 100 3.25 20.59 -1.65
CA VAL A 100 2.23 20.12 -2.60
C VAL A 100 1.95 18.63 -2.37
N VAL A 101 0.68 18.28 -2.35
CA VAL A 101 0.20 16.90 -2.22
C VAL A 101 -0.87 16.68 -3.28
N HIS A 102 -0.72 15.62 -4.05
CA HIS A 102 -1.76 15.12 -4.95
C HIS A 102 -2.30 13.82 -4.38
N ALA A 103 -3.60 13.70 -4.29
CA ALA A 103 -4.27 12.55 -3.74
C ALA A 103 -5.38 12.07 -4.67
N THR A 104 -5.64 10.79 -4.66
CA THR A 104 -6.72 10.14 -5.40
C THR A 104 -7.31 8.99 -4.61
N GLU A 105 -8.52 8.56 -4.96
CA GLU A 105 -9.17 7.39 -4.39
C GLU A 105 -9.90 6.57 -5.46
N ARG A 106 -10.03 5.28 -5.22
CA ARG A 106 -10.79 4.34 -6.05
C ARG A 106 -11.65 3.43 -5.18
N ARG A 107 -12.76 2.99 -5.73
CA ARG A 107 -13.63 1.98 -5.12
C ARG A 107 -14.04 0.97 -6.17
N GLY A 108 -13.90 -0.31 -5.87
CA GLY A 108 -14.23 -1.40 -6.78
C GLY A 108 -14.28 -2.74 -6.08
N GLN A 109 -14.54 -3.80 -6.83
CA GLN A 109 -14.54 -5.15 -6.29
C GLN A 109 -13.11 -5.64 -6.03
N ILE A 110 -12.96 -6.68 -5.21
CA ILE A 110 -11.67 -7.33 -4.92
C ILE A 110 -10.97 -7.76 -6.22
N SER A 111 -11.73 -8.23 -7.21
CA SER A 111 -11.20 -8.62 -8.54
C SER A 111 -10.54 -7.48 -9.31
N ASP A 112 -10.89 -6.25 -9.01
CA ASP A 112 -10.47 -5.07 -9.76
C ASP A 112 -9.25 -4.38 -9.11
N ALA A 113 -8.72 -4.96 -8.03
CA ALA A 113 -7.66 -4.39 -7.20
C ALA A 113 -6.44 -3.92 -8.00
N LEU A 114 -5.94 -4.75 -8.92
CA LEU A 114 -4.80 -4.41 -9.76
C LEU A 114 -5.11 -3.21 -10.68
N GLU A 115 -6.25 -3.26 -11.38
CA GLU A 115 -6.65 -2.22 -12.33
C GLU A 115 -6.90 -0.88 -11.63
N MET A 116 -7.54 -0.92 -10.45
CA MET A 116 -7.73 0.27 -9.62
C MET A 116 -6.41 0.92 -9.21
N GLY A 117 -5.43 0.11 -8.83
CA GLY A 117 -4.10 0.60 -8.46
C GLY A 117 -3.37 1.23 -9.64
N ILE A 118 -3.42 0.60 -10.81
CA ILE A 118 -2.83 1.13 -12.05
C ILE A 118 -3.48 2.47 -12.42
N ASP A 119 -4.81 2.54 -12.46
CA ASP A 119 -5.53 3.76 -12.81
C ASP A 119 -5.26 4.91 -11.83
N ALA A 120 -5.24 4.64 -10.53
CA ALA A 120 -4.89 5.63 -9.51
C ALA A 120 -3.44 6.11 -9.66
N GLY A 121 -2.50 5.20 -9.93
CA GLY A 121 -1.10 5.53 -10.15
C GLY A 121 -0.89 6.40 -11.39
N GLN A 122 -1.56 6.09 -12.49
CA GLN A 122 -1.51 6.88 -13.73
C GLN A 122 -2.07 8.29 -13.53
N GLU A 123 -3.18 8.44 -12.81
CA GLU A 123 -3.72 9.75 -12.46
C GLU A 123 -2.71 10.56 -11.64
N LEU A 124 -2.15 9.98 -10.58
CA LEU A 124 -1.16 10.66 -9.75
C LEU A 124 0.08 11.04 -10.55
N LYS A 125 0.59 10.15 -11.41
CA LYS A 125 1.73 10.41 -12.29
C LYS A 125 1.48 11.58 -13.23
N SER A 126 0.29 11.62 -13.85
CA SER A 126 -0.08 12.68 -14.77
C SER A 126 -0.26 14.04 -14.07
N THR A 127 -0.78 14.03 -12.85
CA THR A 127 -1.08 15.24 -12.07
C THR A 127 0.17 15.81 -11.40
N ALA A 128 1.03 14.95 -10.88
CA ALA A 128 2.26 15.35 -10.19
C ALA A 128 3.32 15.89 -11.16
N GLY A 129 3.42 15.32 -12.37
CA GLY A 129 4.45 15.69 -13.33
C GLY A 129 5.86 15.23 -12.91
N SER A 130 6.85 15.59 -13.74
CA SER A 130 8.25 15.14 -13.55
C SER A 130 8.95 15.71 -12.32
N ASP A 131 8.38 16.73 -11.68
CA ASP A 131 9.00 17.41 -10.53
C ASP A 131 8.82 16.68 -9.20
N PHE A 132 7.97 15.66 -9.16
CA PHE A 132 7.65 14.86 -7.98
C PHE A 132 8.38 13.52 -7.94
N LEU A 133 8.73 13.01 -9.11
CA LEU A 133 9.33 11.69 -9.28
C LEU A 133 10.77 11.86 -9.74
N PRO A 134 11.71 11.06 -9.22
CA PRO A 134 13.12 11.16 -9.59
C PRO A 134 13.39 10.79 -11.04
#